data_ca61f2c058c299ae26c08d1c00bc30d0
#
_entry.id   ca61f2c058c299ae26c08d1c00bc30d0
#
_cell.length_a   1.000
_cell.length_b   1.000
_cell.length_c   1.000
_cell.angle_alpha   90.00
_cell.angle_beta   90.00
_cell.angle_gamma   90.00
#
_symmetry.space_group_name_H-M   'P 1'
#
loop_
_entity.id
_entity.type
_entity.pdbx_description
1 polymer ?
#
loop_
_entity_poly.entity_id
_entity_poly.type
_entity_poly.pdbx_seq_one_letter_code
_entity_poly.pdbx_strand_id
1 'polypeptide(L)'
;MEPIVVSACLAGIPCRYDGRARTSADAVRLVEEGRAVVVCPEGAGGLPTPRPPAEIVGGDGADVLDGRARVVDATGADCTGEFLAGARAALAAAEAAGARRALLMARSPSCGCGRVYDGTFTGELRPGDGVTAALLRRAGFEVTAG
;
A
#
# COMPACT_ATOMS: atom_id res chain seq x y z
N MET A 1 -13.07 -7.67 -19.27
CA MET A 1 -11.66 -7.51 -18.90
C MET A 1 -11.52 -7.61 -17.40
N GLU A 2 -10.48 -8.28 -16.95
CA GLU A 2 -10.22 -8.46 -15.52
C GLU A 2 -9.82 -7.14 -14.86
N PRO A 3 -10.49 -6.68 -13.78
CA PRO A 3 -10.05 -5.52 -13.04
C PRO A 3 -8.78 -5.82 -12.23
N ILE A 4 -7.92 -4.83 -12.11
CA ILE A 4 -6.65 -4.91 -11.37
C ILE A 4 -6.57 -3.75 -10.39
N VAL A 5 -6.25 -4.04 -9.13
CA VAL A 5 -6.04 -3.01 -8.11
C VAL A 5 -4.72 -2.30 -8.41
N VAL A 6 -4.74 -0.97 -8.38
CA VAL A 6 -3.56 -0.14 -8.69
C VAL A 6 -3.38 0.90 -7.59
N SER A 7 -2.16 0.99 -7.05
CA SER A 7 -1.83 2.10 -6.14
C SER A 7 -2.04 3.44 -6.85
N ALA A 8 -2.82 4.32 -6.25
CA ALA A 8 -3.23 5.58 -6.88
C ALA A 8 -2.04 6.44 -7.33
N CYS A 9 -0.95 6.46 -6.56
CA CYS A 9 0.25 7.22 -6.93
C CYS A 9 0.90 6.70 -8.22
N LEU A 10 0.78 5.40 -8.53
CA LEU A 10 1.26 4.84 -9.79
C LEU A 10 0.41 5.28 -10.98
N ALA A 11 -0.84 5.61 -10.75
CA ALA A 11 -1.79 6.09 -11.77
C ALA A 11 -1.70 7.60 -11.97
N GLY A 12 -0.80 8.30 -11.29
CA GLY A 12 -0.60 9.74 -11.42
C GLY A 12 -1.30 10.59 -10.38
N ILE A 13 -1.97 9.99 -9.40
CA ILE A 13 -2.62 10.74 -8.32
C ILE A 13 -1.57 11.13 -7.27
N PRO A 14 -1.44 12.42 -6.91
CA PRO A 14 -0.40 12.88 -5.98
C PRO A 14 -0.77 12.59 -4.52
N CYS A 15 -0.85 11.30 -4.16
CA CYS A 15 -1.30 10.85 -2.86
C CYS A 15 -0.20 10.22 -1.99
N ARG A 16 1.07 10.25 -2.43
CA ARG A 16 2.20 9.82 -1.62
C ARG A 16 2.35 10.71 -0.40
N TYR A 17 3.08 10.24 0.62
CA TYR A 17 3.28 10.99 1.85
C TYR A 17 3.82 12.41 1.61
N ASP A 18 4.61 12.61 0.56
CA ASP A 18 5.20 13.90 0.17
C ASP A 18 4.29 14.74 -0.73
N GLY A 19 3.07 14.29 -0.99
CA GLY A 19 2.12 14.98 -1.87
C GLY A 19 2.43 14.83 -3.36
N ARG A 20 3.24 13.83 -3.73
CA ARG A 20 3.63 13.57 -5.11
C ARG A 20 3.00 12.28 -5.64
N ALA A 21 3.07 12.11 -6.94
CA ALA A 21 2.78 10.85 -7.62
C ALA A 21 4.09 10.18 -8.03
N ARG A 22 4.03 8.88 -8.31
CA ARG A 22 5.12 8.14 -8.93
C ARG A 22 4.55 7.32 -10.08
N THR A 23 4.26 7.99 -11.17
CA THR A 23 3.54 7.44 -12.31
C THR A 23 4.28 6.26 -12.92
N SER A 24 3.56 5.16 -13.15
CA SER A 24 4.02 3.95 -13.82
C SER A 24 3.30 3.84 -15.16
N ALA A 25 4.05 3.55 -16.23
CA ALA A 25 3.46 3.37 -17.56
C ALA A 25 2.44 2.22 -17.57
N ASP A 26 2.72 1.12 -16.86
CA ASP A 26 1.79 -0.01 -16.77
C ASP A 26 0.51 0.36 -16.05
N ALA A 27 0.60 1.12 -14.96
CA ALA A 27 -0.57 1.59 -14.21
C ALA A 27 -1.43 2.53 -15.06
N VAL A 28 -0.80 3.47 -15.76
CA VAL A 28 -1.51 4.42 -16.64
C VAL A 28 -2.24 3.66 -17.75
N ARG A 29 -1.61 2.65 -18.33
CA ARG A 29 -2.23 1.82 -19.36
C ARG A 29 -3.48 1.12 -18.83
N LEU A 30 -3.42 0.56 -17.62
CA LEU A 30 -4.56 -0.10 -17.00
C LEU A 30 -5.73 0.86 -16.77
N VAL A 31 -5.43 2.10 -16.37
CA VAL A 31 -6.45 3.16 -16.25
C VAL A 31 -7.08 3.46 -17.60
N GLU A 32 -6.27 3.64 -18.65
CA GLU A 32 -6.75 3.93 -19.99
C GLU A 32 -7.60 2.81 -20.57
N GLU A 33 -7.29 1.56 -20.22
CA GLU A 33 -8.08 0.38 -20.63
C GLU A 33 -9.36 0.20 -19.81
N GLY A 34 -9.60 1.03 -18.81
CA GLY A 34 -10.75 0.90 -17.93
C GLY A 34 -10.68 -0.28 -16.98
N ARG A 35 -9.49 -0.83 -16.72
CA ARG A 35 -9.28 -2.01 -15.88
C ARG A 35 -8.80 -1.69 -14.46
N ALA A 36 -8.33 -0.48 -14.21
CA ALA A 36 -7.75 -0.14 -12.92
C ALA A 36 -8.81 0.11 -11.85
N VAL A 37 -8.64 -0.55 -10.71
CA VAL A 37 -9.31 -0.20 -9.44
C VAL A 37 -8.30 0.61 -8.66
N VAL A 38 -8.40 1.92 -8.71
CA VAL A 38 -7.41 2.84 -8.16
C VAL A 38 -7.66 3.04 -6.68
N VAL A 39 -6.65 2.77 -5.85
CA VAL A 39 -6.74 2.90 -4.39
C VAL A 39 -5.50 3.59 -3.82
N CYS A 40 -5.71 4.41 -2.79
CA CYS A 40 -4.64 4.90 -1.92
C CYS A 40 -4.98 4.43 -0.50
N PRO A 41 -4.43 3.28 -0.06
CA PRO A 41 -4.81 2.74 1.24
C PRO A 41 -4.51 3.68 2.41
N GLU A 42 -3.41 4.43 2.35
CA GLU A 42 -3.08 5.37 3.43
C GLU A 42 -4.12 6.49 3.52
N GLY A 43 -4.52 7.06 2.37
CA GLY A 43 -5.59 8.06 2.33
C GLY A 43 -6.95 7.48 2.73
N ALA A 44 -7.27 6.27 2.28
CA ALA A 44 -8.51 5.59 2.64
C ALA A 44 -8.57 5.26 4.14
N GLY A 45 -7.42 5.08 4.79
CA GLY A 45 -7.32 4.89 6.24
C GLY A 45 -7.42 6.16 7.06
N GLY A 46 -7.55 7.32 6.42
CA GLY A 46 -7.73 8.60 7.10
C GLY A 46 -6.45 9.43 7.25
N LEU A 47 -5.35 9.03 6.63
CA LEU A 47 -4.12 9.82 6.71
C LEU A 47 -4.15 11.00 5.74
N PRO A 48 -3.69 12.19 6.15
CA PRO A 48 -3.65 13.36 5.27
C PRO A 48 -2.54 13.27 4.23
N THR A 49 -2.63 14.08 3.20
CA THR A 49 -1.58 14.28 2.20
C THR A 49 -1.25 15.77 2.11
N PRO A 50 -0.01 16.24 2.32
CA PRO A 50 1.16 15.44 2.73
C PRO A 50 1.09 14.96 4.18
N ARG A 51 1.97 14.03 4.53
CA ARG A 51 2.08 13.46 5.88
C ARG A 51 3.51 13.02 6.15
N PRO A 52 3.93 12.83 7.41
CA PRO A 52 5.24 12.29 7.71
C PRO A 52 5.40 10.89 7.12
N PRO A 53 6.59 10.52 6.63
CA PRO A 53 6.83 9.15 6.18
C PRO A 53 6.71 8.18 7.35
N ALA A 54 6.22 6.98 7.09
CA ALA A 54 6.03 5.93 8.08
C ALA A 54 6.79 4.67 7.71
N GLU A 55 7.15 3.89 8.72
CA GLU A 55 7.77 2.57 8.54
C GLU A 55 7.15 1.55 9.50
N ILE A 56 7.26 0.28 9.14
CA ILE A 56 6.81 -0.80 10.02
C ILE A 56 7.92 -1.10 11.01
N VAL A 57 7.59 -1.06 12.29
CA VAL A 57 8.52 -1.35 13.39
C VAL A 57 8.17 -2.71 14.00
N GLY A 58 9.15 -3.59 14.09
CA GLY A 58 9.00 -4.90 14.73
C GLY A 58 8.62 -6.04 13.81
N GLY A 59 8.57 -5.82 12.49
CA GLY A 59 8.23 -6.86 11.53
C GLY A 59 7.87 -6.32 10.17
N ASP A 60 7.02 -7.03 9.47
CA ASP A 60 6.46 -6.63 8.17
C ASP A 60 4.93 -6.46 8.24
N GLY A 61 4.30 -6.29 7.08
CA GLY A 61 2.85 -6.10 7.01
C GLY A 61 2.04 -7.28 7.57
N ALA A 62 2.51 -8.50 7.38
CA ALA A 62 1.87 -9.68 7.94
C ALA A 62 1.91 -9.63 9.48
N ASP A 63 3.02 -9.20 10.04
CA ASP A 63 3.17 -9.04 11.49
C ASP A 63 2.24 -7.94 12.03
N VAL A 64 2.04 -6.86 11.27
CA VAL A 64 1.07 -5.81 11.64
C VAL A 64 -0.34 -6.38 11.67
N LEU A 65 -0.72 -7.17 10.66
CA LEU A 65 -2.04 -7.82 10.62
C LEU A 65 -2.27 -8.73 11.82
N ASP A 66 -1.22 -9.38 12.30
CA ASP A 66 -1.26 -10.32 13.42
C ASP A 66 -1.05 -9.65 14.79
N GLY A 67 -0.88 -8.34 14.83
CA GLY A 67 -0.70 -7.59 16.08
C GLY A 67 0.70 -7.68 16.67
N ARG A 68 1.71 -8.15 15.90
CA ARG A 68 3.10 -8.31 16.34
C ARG A 68 4.01 -7.16 15.95
N ALA A 69 3.56 -6.27 15.08
CA ALA A 69 4.31 -5.11 14.63
C ALA A 69 3.40 -3.89 14.55
N ARG A 70 4.01 -2.70 14.50
CA ARG A 70 3.31 -1.42 14.45
C ARG A 70 3.80 -0.60 13.27
N VAL A 71 2.95 0.31 12.78
CA VAL A 71 3.36 1.33 11.81
C VAL A 71 3.52 2.64 12.56
N VAL A 72 4.69 3.24 12.47
CA VAL A 72 5.05 4.46 13.20
C VAL A 72 5.57 5.48 12.20
N ASP A 73 5.16 6.73 12.31
CA ASP A 73 5.67 7.78 11.43
C ASP A 73 6.96 8.41 11.97
N ALA A 74 7.59 9.26 11.16
CA ALA A 74 8.87 9.89 11.50
C ALA A 74 8.79 10.80 12.72
N THR A 75 7.60 11.21 13.17
CA THR A 75 7.40 12.01 14.39
C THR A 75 7.22 11.12 15.63
N GLY A 76 7.20 9.81 15.47
CA GLY A 76 6.98 8.84 16.55
C GLY A 76 5.52 8.52 16.80
N ALA A 77 4.59 9.03 15.99
CA ALA A 77 3.16 8.75 16.14
C ALA A 77 2.83 7.36 15.60
N ASP A 78 2.04 6.60 16.36
CA ASP A 78 1.55 5.28 15.94
C ASP A 78 0.35 5.47 15.00
N CYS A 79 0.50 5.01 13.77
CA CYS A 79 -0.56 5.08 12.75
C CYS A 79 -1.01 3.68 12.30
N THR A 80 -0.77 2.66 13.12
CA THR A 80 -1.17 1.27 12.83
C THR A 80 -2.65 1.15 12.49
N GLY A 81 -3.52 1.81 13.25
CA GLY A 81 -4.97 1.76 13.02
C GLY A 81 -5.38 2.25 11.64
N GLU A 82 -4.79 3.36 11.21
CA GLU A 82 -5.06 3.95 9.90
C GLU A 82 -4.56 3.04 8.77
N PHE A 83 -3.40 2.43 8.92
CA PHE A 83 -2.88 1.48 7.93
C PHE A 83 -3.74 0.21 7.85
N LEU A 84 -4.22 -0.31 8.97
CA LEU A 84 -5.13 -1.45 8.98
C LEU A 84 -6.47 -1.11 8.34
N ALA A 85 -7.05 0.04 8.67
CA ALA A 85 -8.31 0.50 8.07
C ALA A 85 -8.17 0.70 6.57
N GLY A 86 -7.06 1.28 6.12
CA GLY A 86 -6.78 1.49 4.71
C GLY A 86 -6.61 0.19 3.93
N ALA A 87 -5.93 -0.79 4.52
CA ALA A 87 -5.77 -2.11 3.91
C ALA A 87 -7.12 -2.81 3.74
N ARG A 88 -7.99 -2.75 4.76
CA ARG A 88 -9.33 -3.32 4.69
C ARG A 88 -10.19 -2.63 3.64
N ALA A 89 -10.10 -1.31 3.53
CA ALA A 89 -10.83 -0.54 2.52
C ALA A 89 -10.36 -0.93 1.10
N ALA A 90 -9.06 -1.10 0.89
CA ALA A 90 -8.51 -1.54 -0.39
C ALA A 90 -9.01 -2.95 -0.76
N LEU A 91 -9.01 -3.87 0.19
CA LEU A 91 -9.52 -5.22 -0.04
C LEU A 91 -11.01 -5.20 -0.38
N ALA A 92 -11.81 -4.43 0.35
CA ALA A 92 -13.24 -4.31 0.08
C ALA A 92 -13.52 -3.76 -1.32
N ALA A 93 -12.78 -2.72 -1.75
CA ALA A 93 -12.92 -2.17 -3.10
C ALA A 93 -12.51 -3.19 -4.17
N ALA A 94 -11.44 -3.92 -3.92
CA ALA A 94 -10.96 -4.95 -4.83
C ALA A 94 -11.99 -6.10 -4.99
N GLU A 95 -12.54 -6.57 -3.90
CA GLU A 95 -13.55 -7.64 -3.91
C GLU A 95 -14.85 -7.18 -4.58
N ALA A 96 -15.29 -5.97 -4.30
CA ALA A 96 -16.48 -5.40 -4.92
C ALA A 96 -16.34 -5.29 -6.44
N ALA A 97 -15.14 -5.04 -6.93
CA ALA A 97 -14.86 -4.95 -8.36
C ALA A 97 -14.58 -6.31 -9.02
N GLY A 98 -14.45 -7.38 -8.24
CA GLY A 98 -14.09 -8.70 -8.77
C GLY A 98 -12.62 -8.83 -9.15
N ALA A 99 -11.74 -8.01 -8.60
CA ALA A 99 -10.31 -8.07 -8.88
C ALA A 99 -9.65 -9.27 -8.21
N ARG A 100 -8.56 -9.76 -8.82
CA ARG A 100 -7.74 -10.86 -8.29
C ARG A 100 -6.26 -10.56 -8.32
N ARG A 101 -5.88 -9.43 -8.93
CA ARG A 101 -4.50 -8.98 -9.05
C ARG A 101 -4.35 -7.56 -8.57
N ALA A 102 -3.14 -7.22 -8.13
CA ALA A 102 -2.81 -5.88 -7.69
C ALA A 102 -1.42 -5.48 -8.20
N LEU A 103 -1.31 -4.26 -8.68
CA LEU A 103 -0.06 -3.59 -9.06
C LEU A 103 0.14 -2.46 -8.07
N LEU A 104 1.07 -2.61 -7.14
CA LEU A 104 1.22 -1.73 -5.98
C LEU A 104 2.54 -0.98 -5.98
N MET A 105 2.56 0.17 -5.32
CA MET A 105 3.74 0.99 -5.13
C MET A 105 4.80 0.24 -4.31
N ALA A 106 6.02 0.14 -4.82
CA ALA A 106 7.11 -0.55 -4.14
C ALA A 106 7.52 0.15 -2.83
N ARG A 107 8.01 -0.63 -1.87
CA ARG A 107 8.65 -0.21 -0.61
C ARG A 107 7.76 0.49 0.41
N SER A 108 6.56 0.87 0.06
CA SER A 108 5.62 1.53 0.97
C SER A 108 5.27 0.61 2.15
N PRO A 109 5.07 1.13 3.36
CA PRO A 109 4.60 0.33 4.49
C PRO A 109 3.19 -0.24 4.27
N SER A 110 2.41 0.35 3.36
CA SER A 110 1.10 -0.18 2.96
C SER A 110 1.19 -1.08 1.74
N CYS A 111 1.72 -0.57 0.64
CA CYS A 111 1.66 -1.22 -0.68
C CYS A 111 2.91 -2.02 -1.04
N GLY A 112 4.00 -1.93 -0.28
CA GLY A 112 5.26 -2.56 -0.60
C GLY A 112 5.12 -4.06 -0.86
N CYS A 113 5.73 -4.54 -1.95
CA CYS A 113 5.66 -5.92 -2.39
C CYS A 113 7.07 -6.52 -2.35
N GLY A 114 7.29 -7.47 -1.45
CA GLY A 114 8.55 -8.19 -1.30
C GLY A 114 9.61 -7.48 -0.48
N ARG A 115 9.59 -6.16 -0.39
CA ARG A 115 10.51 -5.37 0.43
C ARG A 115 9.81 -4.15 1.02
N VAL A 116 10.14 -3.85 2.26
CA VAL A 116 9.68 -2.64 2.97
C VAL A 116 10.85 -2.08 3.77
N TYR A 117 10.76 -0.82 4.17
CA TYR A 117 11.74 -0.22 5.07
C TYR A 117 11.66 -0.90 6.44
N ASP A 118 12.81 -1.05 7.11
CA ASP A 118 12.98 -1.92 8.28
C ASP A 118 12.55 -1.30 9.63
N GLY A 119 12.06 -0.07 9.63
CA GLY A 119 11.59 0.60 10.83
C GLY A 119 12.65 1.43 11.56
N THR A 120 13.87 1.49 11.04
CA THR A 120 14.95 2.29 11.64
C THR A 120 15.01 3.72 11.11
N PHE A 121 14.26 4.03 10.06
CA PHE A 121 14.28 5.34 9.38
C PHE A 121 15.66 5.71 8.84
N THR A 122 16.41 4.70 8.38
CA THR A 122 17.78 4.86 7.85
C THR A 122 17.89 4.57 6.36
N GLY A 123 16.77 4.28 5.69
CA GLY A 123 16.76 3.89 4.29
C GLY A 123 17.05 2.39 4.07
N GLU A 124 17.23 1.63 5.15
CA GLU A 124 17.46 0.19 5.05
C GLU A 124 16.15 -0.56 4.76
N LEU A 125 16.25 -1.54 3.86
CA LEU A 125 15.13 -2.39 3.47
C LEU A 125 15.25 -3.77 4.10
N ARG A 126 14.11 -4.42 4.32
CA ARG A 126 14.04 -5.81 4.74
C ARG A 126 13.08 -6.58 3.84
N PRO A 127 13.20 -7.93 3.74
CA PRO A 127 12.19 -8.74 3.07
C PRO A 127 10.84 -8.64 3.79
N GLY A 128 9.77 -8.61 3.03
CA GLY A 128 8.40 -8.57 3.55
C GLY A 128 7.51 -7.70 2.71
N ASP A 129 6.21 -7.75 3.00
CA ASP A 129 5.19 -6.95 2.33
C ASP A 129 4.71 -5.81 3.23
N GLY A 130 4.16 -4.76 2.62
CA GLY A 130 3.40 -3.76 3.34
C GLY A 130 2.06 -4.33 3.84
N VAL A 131 1.36 -3.58 4.67
CA VAL A 131 0.12 -4.06 5.32
C VAL A 131 -0.96 -4.43 4.29
N THR A 132 -1.20 -3.58 3.30
CA THR A 132 -2.18 -3.84 2.24
C THR A 132 -1.76 -5.00 1.35
N ALA A 133 -0.49 -5.05 0.94
CA ALA A 133 0.03 -6.14 0.12
C ALA A 133 -0.13 -7.48 0.84
N ALA A 134 0.19 -7.53 2.12
CA ALA A 134 0.03 -8.74 2.94
C ALA A 134 -1.43 -9.19 3.04
N LEU A 135 -2.36 -8.24 3.26
CA LEU A 135 -3.78 -8.56 3.36
C LEU A 135 -4.34 -9.08 2.03
N LEU A 136 -3.97 -8.44 0.91
CA LEU A 136 -4.39 -8.90 -0.41
C LEU A 136 -3.86 -10.29 -0.72
N ARG A 137 -2.59 -10.59 -0.39
CA ARG A 137 -2.05 -11.93 -0.58
C ARG A 137 -2.78 -12.97 0.26
N ARG A 138 -3.13 -12.67 1.49
CA ARG A 138 -3.92 -13.57 2.35
C ARG A 138 -5.29 -13.85 1.75
N ALA A 139 -5.87 -12.90 1.04
CA ALA A 139 -7.15 -13.04 0.35
C ALA A 139 -7.03 -13.74 -1.01
N GLY A 140 -5.84 -14.19 -1.40
CA GLY A 140 -5.60 -14.94 -2.63
C GLY A 140 -5.23 -14.09 -3.84
N PHE A 141 -4.94 -12.81 -3.66
CA PHE A 141 -4.54 -11.93 -4.76
C PHE A 141 -3.10 -12.19 -5.18
N GLU A 142 -2.86 -12.06 -6.48
CA GLU A 142 -1.51 -11.96 -7.05
C GLU A 142 -1.07 -10.49 -6.95
N VAL A 143 0.02 -10.24 -6.22
CA VAL A 143 0.50 -8.88 -5.96
C VAL A 143 1.87 -8.68 -6.59
N THR A 144 2.02 -7.63 -7.38
CA THR A 144 3.28 -7.24 -8.01
C THR A 144 3.59 -5.77 -7.74
N ALA A 145 4.87 -5.41 -7.82
CA ALA A 145 5.33 -4.03 -7.67
C ALA A 145 5.31 -3.31 -9.02
N GLY A 146 4.81 -2.10 -9.01
CA GLY A 146 4.77 -1.24 -10.19
C GLY A 146 5.87 -0.20 -10.23
#